data_7ed85eb7af8a2a61132dcf2e8765a25b
#
_entry.id   7ed85eb7af8a2a61132dcf2e8765a25b
#
_cell.length_a   1.000
_cell.length_b   1.000
_cell.length_c   1.000
_cell.angle_alpha   90.00
_cell.angle_beta   90.00
_cell.angle_gamma   90.00
#
_symmetry.space_group_name_H-M   'P 1'
#
loop_
_entity.id
_entity.type
_entity.pdbx_description
1 polymer ?
#
loop_
_entity_poly.entity_id
_entity_poly.type
_entity_poly.pdbx_seq_one_letter_code
_entity_poly.pdbx_strand_id
1 'polypeptide(L)'
;HVVCRRQRQMCIRDRLEENGCEISYGIHPVAGRMPGHMNVLLAEANVSYDNLLEPKDINPTMETVDIAIVIGANDVVNPSATEEPGSPIYGMPILEVHRAKTVMVLKRSMASGFAGVQNPLFFKENSRMLFGDAKESISKLVAEFKD
;
A
#
# COMPACT_ATOMS: atom_id res chain seq x y z
N HIS A 1 8.66 4.59 -20.29
CA HIS A 1 8.80 4.42 -18.83
C HIS A 1 7.45 4.23 -18.11
N VAL A 2 6.43 5.00 -18.49
CA VAL A 2 5.08 4.88 -17.91
C VAL A 2 4.42 3.56 -18.31
N VAL A 3 4.56 3.14 -19.57
CA VAL A 3 4.04 1.86 -20.09
C VAL A 3 4.69 0.67 -19.37
N CYS A 4 5.99 0.74 -19.07
CA CYS A 4 6.71 -0.33 -18.37
C CYS A 4 6.27 -0.48 -16.90
N ARG A 5 5.90 0.62 -16.22
CA ARG A 5 5.32 0.56 -14.88
C ARG A 5 3.92 -0.06 -14.88
N ARG A 6 3.08 0.30 -15.85
CA ARG A 6 1.74 -0.27 -16.04
C ARG A 6 1.80 -1.78 -16.25
N GLN A 7 2.63 -2.24 -17.17
CA GLN A 7 2.77 -3.67 -17.50
C GLN A 7 3.24 -4.50 -16.30
N ARG A 8 4.08 -3.95 -15.42
CA ARG A 8 4.60 -4.69 -14.26
C ARG A 8 3.59 -4.81 -13.11
N GLN A 9 2.80 -3.78 -12.87
CA GLN A 9 1.69 -3.87 -11.89
C GLN A 9 0.64 -4.87 -12.35
N MET A 10 0.33 -4.90 -13.65
CA MET A 10 -0.55 -5.91 -14.23
C MET A 10 0.05 -7.32 -14.09
N CYS A 11 1.35 -7.49 -14.32
CA CYS A 11 2.00 -8.80 -14.20
C CYS A 11 1.92 -9.36 -12.78
N ILE A 12 2.12 -8.55 -11.73
CA ILE A 12 2.05 -9.06 -10.36
C ILE A 12 0.62 -9.41 -9.97
N ARG A 13 -0.35 -8.57 -10.33
CA ARG A 13 -1.77 -8.85 -10.10
C ARG A 13 -2.18 -10.16 -10.78
N ASP A 14 -1.93 -10.27 -12.05
CA ASP A 14 -2.32 -11.43 -12.85
C ASP A 14 -1.71 -12.72 -12.29
N ARG A 15 -0.45 -12.68 -11.88
CA ARG A 15 0.22 -13.82 -11.25
C ARG A 15 -0.39 -14.22 -9.92
N LEU A 16 -0.75 -13.25 -9.08
CA LEU A 16 -1.38 -13.51 -7.79
C LEU A 16 -2.80 -14.06 -7.98
N GLU A 17 -3.57 -13.51 -8.91
CA GLU A 17 -4.91 -13.99 -9.25
C GLU A 17 -4.86 -15.41 -9.82
N GLU A 18 -3.92 -15.73 -10.68
CA GLU A 18 -3.68 -17.08 -11.21
C GLU A 18 -3.39 -18.10 -10.09
N ASN A 19 -2.80 -17.65 -8.98
CA ASN A 19 -2.55 -18.47 -7.79
C ASN A 19 -3.69 -18.43 -6.77
N GLY A 20 -4.85 -17.91 -7.14
CA GLY A 20 -6.04 -17.92 -6.30
C GLY A 20 -6.11 -16.80 -5.26
N CYS A 21 -5.31 -15.76 -5.41
CA CYS A 21 -5.35 -14.60 -4.51
C CYS A 21 -6.45 -13.63 -4.91
N GLU A 22 -7.19 -13.15 -3.93
CA GLU A 22 -8.10 -12.02 -4.08
C GLU A 22 -7.34 -10.71 -3.82
N ILE A 23 -7.39 -9.77 -4.76
CA ILE A 23 -6.61 -8.53 -4.69
C ILE A 23 -7.53 -7.33 -4.63
N SER A 24 -7.27 -6.44 -3.66
CA SER A 24 -7.92 -5.14 -3.54
C SER A 24 -6.85 -4.06 -3.42
N TYR A 25 -7.18 -2.86 -3.88
CA TYR A 25 -6.31 -1.69 -3.81
C TYR A 25 -6.88 -0.69 -2.82
N GLY A 26 -6.20 -0.52 -1.69
CA GLY A 26 -6.54 0.52 -0.72
C GLY A 26 -5.94 1.85 -1.13
N ILE A 27 -6.78 2.84 -1.39
CA ILE A 27 -6.36 4.14 -1.87
C ILE A 27 -6.86 5.24 -0.94
N HIS A 28 -5.93 6.07 -0.46
CA HIS A 28 -6.31 7.24 0.30
C HIS A 28 -6.77 8.35 -0.65
N PRO A 29 -7.89 9.05 -0.36
CA PRO A 29 -8.44 10.08 -1.27
C PRO A 29 -7.47 11.20 -1.62
N VAL A 30 -6.53 11.51 -0.72
CA VAL A 30 -5.53 12.57 -0.94
C VAL A 30 -4.16 12.03 -1.35
N ALA A 31 -4.06 10.74 -1.66
CA ALA A 31 -2.82 10.16 -2.16
C ALA A 31 -2.50 10.68 -3.57
N GLY A 32 -1.23 10.96 -3.81
CA GLY A 32 -0.78 11.53 -5.06
C GLY A 32 -0.69 13.06 -5.01
N ARG A 33 -0.78 13.69 -6.17
CA ARG A 33 -0.61 15.15 -6.33
C ARG A 33 -1.91 15.93 -6.17
N MET A 34 -3.05 15.26 -6.30
CA MET A 34 -4.38 15.85 -6.18
C MET A 34 -5.38 14.76 -5.76
N PRO A 35 -6.55 15.14 -5.21
CA PRO A 35 -7.59 14.17 -4.88
C PRO A 35 -7.98 13.32 -6.11
N GLY A 36 -8.05 12.00 -5.91
CA GLY A 36 -8.39 11.05 -6.97
C GLY A 36 -7.27 10.73 -7.97
N HIS A 37 -6.08 11.28 -7.79
CA HIS A 37 -4.95 11.07 -8.71
C HIS A 37 -4.60 9.59 -8.87
N MET A 38 -4.50 8.84 -7.77
CA MET A 38 -4.17 7.42 -7.82
C MET A 38 -5.28 6.58 -8.48
N ASN A 39 -6.54 6.96 -8.28
CA ASN A 39 -7.67 6.30 -8.92
C ASN A 39 -7.58 6.39 -10.45
N VAL A 40 -7.23 7.56 -10.97
CA VAL A 40 -7.05 7.76 -12.41
C VAL A 40 -5.90 6.92 -12.95
N LEU A 41 -4.75 6.90 -12.26
CA LEU A 41 -3.59 6.12 -12.68
C LEU A 41 -3.87 4.62 -12.71
N LEU A 42 -4.60 4.11 -11.73
CA LEU A 42 -4.97 2.69 -11.67
C LEU A 42 -6.03 2.33 -12.71
N ALA A 43 -7.00 3.20 -12.96
CA ALA A 43 -7.97 3.02 -14.03
C ALA A 43 -7.29 2.97 -15.40
N GLU A 44 -6.31 3.83 -15.64
CA GLU A 44 -5.48 3.78 -16.86
C GLU A 44 -4.66 2.48 -16.97
N ALA A 45 -4.32 1.85 -15.83
CA ALA A 45 -3.64 0.56 -15.79
C ALA A 45 -4.62 -0.63 -15.86
N ASN A 46 -5.88 -0.40 -16.23
CA ASN A 46 -6.94 -1.41 -16.35
C ASN A 46 -7.30 -2.11 -15.03
N VAL A 47 -7.14 -1.44 -13.91
CA VAL A 47 -7.64 -1.92 -12.62
C VAL A 47 -9.13 -1.55 -12.52
N SER A 48 -9.99 -2.53 -12.24
CA SER A 48 -11.41 -2.30 -12.07
C SER A 48 -11.70 -1.36 -10.89
N TYR A 49 -12.64 -0.46 -11.06
CA TYR A 49 -13.10 0.41 -9.97
C TYR A 49 -13.63 -0.37 -8.76
N ASP A 50 -14.17 -1.56 -8.97
CA ASP A 50 -14.65 -2.42 -7.89
C ASP A 50 -13.54 -2.88 -6.95
N ASN A 51 -12.30 -2.87 -7.42
CA ASN A 51 -11.12 -3.23 -6.62
C ASN A 51 -10.44 -2.03 -5.96
N LEU A 52 -10.92 -0.81 -6.22
CA LEU A 52 -10.39 0.44 -5.66
C LEU A 52 -11.21 0.82 -4.43
N LEU A 53 -10.64 0.59 -3.24
CA LEU A 53 -11.33 0.79 -1.97
C LEU A 53 -10.74 1.97 -1.20
N GLU A 54 -11.61 2.80 -0.62
CA GLU A 54 -11.22 3.86 0.29
C GLU A 54 -11.02 3.31 1.71
N PRO A 55 -10.40 4.07 2.63
CA PRO A 55 -10.19 3.62 4.01
C PRO A 55 -11.47 3.14 4.70
N LYS A 56 -12.59 3.84 4.50
CA LYS A 56 -13.89 3.47 5.09
C LYS A 56 -14.40 2.10 4.62
N ASP A 57 -14.01 1.68 3.43
CA ASP A 57 -14.49 0.43 2.82
C ASP A 57 -13.57 -0.75 3.16
N ILE A 58 -12.24 -0.53 3.22
CA ILE A 58 -11.26 -1.59 3.42
C ILE A 58 -10.88 -1.81 4.89
N ASN A 59 -10.85 -0.76 5.71
CA ASN A 59 -10.46 -0.88 7.12
C ASN A 59 -11.30 -1.89 7.91
N PRO A 60 -12.64 -1.98 7.74
CA PRO A 60 -13.44 -2.97 8.45
C PRO A 60 -13.05 -4.42 8.18
N THR A 61 -12.46 -4.69 7.01
CA THR A 61 -12.04 -6.05 6.60
C THR A 61 -10.54 -6.27 6.72
N MET A 62 -9.78 -5.30 7.20
CA MET A 62 -8.32 -5.35 7.22
C MET A 62 -7.78 -6.54 8.02
N GLU A 63 -8.45 -6.94 9.10
CA GLU A 63 -8.05 -8.10 9.91
C GLU A 63 -8.09 -9.42 9.15
N THR A 64 -8.87 -9.49 8.08
CA THR A 64 -8.96 -10.68 7.21
C THR A 64 -7.91 -10.71 6.11
N VAL A 65 -7.19 -9.62 5.90
CA VAL A 65 -6.16 -9.52 4.88
C VAL A 65 -4.92 -10.28 5.31
N ASP A 66 -4.48 -11.21 4.48
CA ASP A 66 -3.30 -12.03 4.77
C ASP A 66 -2.02 -11.24 4.59
N ILE A 67 -1.89 -10.50 3.48
CA ILE A 67 -0.73 -9.68 3.18
C ILE A 67 -1.18 -8.32 2.67
N ALA A 68 -0.72 -7.26 3.32
CA ALA A 68 -0.85 -5.89 2.84
C ALA A 68 0.50 -5.41 2.30
N ILE A 69 0.52 -4.94 1.07
CA ILE A 69 1.74 -4.41 0.45
C ILE A 69 1.60 -2.88 0.35
N VAL A 70 2.49 -2.17 1.03
CA VAL A 70 2.51 -0.71 1.04
C VAL A 70 3.60 -0.22 0.08
N ILE A 71 3.20 0.57 -0.91
CA ILE A 71 4.10 1.09 -1.94
C ILE A 71 4.03 2.61 -1.97
N GLY A 72 5.10 3.26 -1.58
CA GLY A 72 5.23 4.72 -1.66
C GLY A 72 4.34 5.51 -0.70
N ALA A 73 3.74 4.86 0.30
CA ALA A 73 2.92 5.51 1.32
C ALA A 73 3.66 5.58 2.65
N ASN A 74 3.36 6.61 3.44
CA ASN A 74 3.91 6.77 4.79
C ASN A 74 2.82 7.29 5.75
N ASP A 75 2.50 8.59 5.72
CA ASP A 75 1.54 9.18 6.66
C ASP A 75 0.14 8.55 6.58
N VAL A 76 -0.30 8.19 5.38
CA VAL A 76 -1.63 7.60 5.13
C VAL A 76 -1.78 6.17 5.66
N VAL A 77 -0.70 5.55 6.11
CA VAL A 77 -0.69 4.23 6.75
C VAL A 77 -0.11 4.27 8.16
N ASN A 78 0.11 5.46 8.71
CA ASN A 78 0.72 5.65 10.02
C ASN A 78 -0.30 5.43 11.14
N PRO A 79 -0.15 4.38 11.96
CA PRO A 79 -1.09 4.09 13.04
C PRO A 79 -1.15 5.15 14.14
N SER A 80 -0.17 6.05 14.24
CA SER A 80 -0.21 7.18 15.20
C SER A 80 -1.42 8.07 14.99
N ALA A 81 -2.01 8.09 13.80
CA ALA A 81 -3.24 8.83 13.52
C ALA A 81 -4.45 8.33 14.34
N THR A 82 -4.43 7.08 14.79
CA THR A 82 -5.49 6.46 15.58
C THR A 82 -5.06 6.10 17.01
N GLU A 83 -3.78 5.85 17.23
CA GLU A 83 -3.26 5.33 18.50
C GLU A 83 -2.66 6.41 19.41
N GLU A 84 -2.23 7.54 18.86
CA GLU A 84 -1.50 8.59 19.59
C GLU A 84 -2.23 9.93 19.59
N PRO A 85 -3.01 10.26 20.64
CA PRO A 85 -3.73 11.53 20.71
C PRO A 85 -2.83 12.78 20.64
N GLY A 86 -1.57 12.68 21.02
CA GLY A 86 -0.60 13.78 20.94
C GLY A 86 0.08 13.94 19.58
N SER A 87 -0.18 13.04 18.63
CA SER A 87 0.42 13.13 17.32
C SER A 87 -0.18 14.26 16.46
N PRO A 88 0.64 14.99 15.69
CA PRO A 88 0.14 16.00 14.75
C PRO A 88 -0.86 15.47 13.72
N ILE A 89 -0.82 14.18 13.43
CA ILE A 89 -1.73 13.53 12.47
C ILE A 89 -2.92 12.84 13.12
N TYR A 90 -3.08 12.96 14.44
CA TYR A 90 -4.18 12.30 15.14
C TYR A 90 -5.54 12.73 14.59
N GLY A 91 -6.42 11.76 14.35
CA GLY A 91 -7.73 11.97 13.75
C GLY A 91 -7.75 11.97 12.23
N MET A 92 -6.61 11.93 11.57
CA MET A 92 -6.56 11.81 10.12
C MET A 92 -7.02 10.40 9.68
N PRO A 93 -7.92 10.29 8.68
CA PRO A 93 -8.26 9.00 8.12
C PRO A 93 -7.03 8.33 7.50
N ILE A 94 -6.82 7.06 7.83
CA ILE A 94 -5.70 6.26 7.31
C ILE A 94 -6.17 4.90 6.82
N LEU A 95 -5.32 4.26 6.04
CA LEU A 95 -5.44 2.83 5.75
C LEU A 95 -4.79 2.07 6.90
N GLU A 96 -5.59 1.32 7.65
CA GLU A 96 -5.15 0.62 8.86
C GLU A 96 -4.44 -0.71 8.54
N VAL A 97 -3.43 -0.66 7.68
CA VAL A 97 -2.70 -1.85 7.20
C VAL A 97 -2.01 -2.61 8.33
N HIS A 98 -1.70 -1.95 9.45
CA HIS A 98 -1.12 -2.60 10.63
C HIS A 98 -2.00 -3.69 11.23
N ARG A 99 -3.29 -3.73 10.89
CA ARG A 99 -4.24 -4.77 11.31
C ARG A 99 -4.22 -6.01 10.42
N ALA A 100 -3.57 -5.96 9.26
CA ALA A 100 -3.38 -7.14 8.40
C ALA A 100 -2.46 -8.16 9.08
N LYS A 101 -2.55 -9.42 8.67
CA LYS A 101 -1.72 -10.48 9.27
C LYS A 101 -0.23 -10.25 9.03
N THR A 102 0.14 -9.83 7.82
CA THR A 102 1.50 -9.48 7.45
C THR A 102 1.49 -8.20 6.63
N VAL A 103 2.41 -7.30 6.90
CA VAL A 103 2.58 -6.04 6.16
C VAL A 103 3.97 -6.00 5.53
N MET A 104 4.02 -5.78 4.24
CA MET A 104 5.27 -5.59 3.50
C MET A 104 5.34 -4.12 3.06
N VAL A 105 6.34 -3.40 3.53
CA VAL A 105 6.51 -1.98 3.23
C VAL A 105 7.70 -1.79 2.29
N LEU A 106 7.43 -1.30 1.09
CA LEU A 106 8.44 -1.01 0.08
C LEU A 106 8.83 0.46 0.18
N LYS A 107 10.02 0.74 0.70
CA LYS A 107 10.56 2.08 0.86
C LYS A 107 12.04 2.13 0.48
N ARG A 108 12.52 3.33 0.17
CA ARG A 108 13.96 3.55 -0.06
C ARG A 108 14.75 3.71 1.23
N SER A 109 14.11 4.27 2.27
CA SER A 109 14.75 4.53 3.57
C SER A 109 13.70 4.63 4.68
N MET A 110 14.16 4.80 5.92
CA MET A 110 13.31 5.05 7.09
C MET A 110 12.90 6.52 7.26
N ALA A 111 13.17 7.39 6.28
CA ALA A 111 12.80 8.79 6.33
C ALA A 111 11.30 8.97 6.56
N SER A 112 10.94 9.98 7.37
CA SER A 112 9.55 10.34 7.63
C SER A 112 8.86 10.88 6.38
N GLY A 113 7.52 10.86 6.37
CA GLY A 113 6.70 11.43 5.31
C GLY A 113 6.56 12.94 5.42
N PHE A 114 5.60 13.48 4.68
CA PHE A 114 5.35 14.93 4.62
C PHE A 114 5.06 15.56 5.99
N ALA A 115 4.36 14.84 6.87
CA ALA A 115 4.05 15.33 8.22
C ALA A 115 5.25 15.34 9.17
N GLY A 116 6.38 14.75 8.79
CA GLY A 116 7.58 14.68 9.62
C GLY A 116 7.43 13.80 10.86
N VAL A 117 6.40 12.96 10.92
CA VAL A 117 6.09 12.10 12.06
C VAL A 117 6.70 10.72 11.85
N GLN A 118 7.31 10.18 12.91
CA GLN A 118 7.79 8.81 12.89
C GLN A 118 6.63 7.83 12.71
N ASN A 119 6.82 6.78 11.91
CA ASN A 119 5.79 5.79 11.64
C ASN A 119 6.05 4.49 12.41
N PRO A 120 5.30 4.22 13.50
CA PRO A 120 5.44 2.98 14.27
C PRO A 120 5.12 1.71 13.48
N LEU A 121 4.40 1.82 12.37
CA LEU A 121 4.12 0.68 11.49
C LEU A 121 5.40 -0.08 11.11
N PHE A 122 6.48 0.65 10.85
CA PHE A 122 7.73 0.06 10.38
C PHE A 122 8.42 -0.82 11.43
N PHE A 123 8.04 -0.68 12.70
CA PHE A 123 8.61 -1.41 13.83
C PHE A 123 7.66 -2.47 14.41
N LYS A 124 6.45 -2.63 13.86
CA LYS A 124 5.52 -3.65 14.33
C LYS A 124 6.01 -5.06 13.96
N GLU A 125 5.66 -6.06 14.80
CA GLU A 125 6.11 -7.44 14.61
C GLU A 125 5.65 -8.06 13.30
N ASN A 126 4.48 -7.67 12.81
CA ASN A 126 3.92 -8.16 11.55
C ASN A 126 4.41 -7.40 10.32
N SER A 127 5.25 -6.39 10.49
CA SER A 127 5.79 -5.58 9.38
C SER A 127 7.13 -6.09 8.91
N ARG A 128 7.32 -6.07 7.59
CA ARG A 128 8.59 -6.39 6.93
C ARG A 128 8.95 -5.24 6.01
N MET A 129 10.15 -4.71 6.18
CA MET A 129 10.66 -3.62 5.34
C MET A 129 11.43 -4.18 4.16
N LEU A 130 11.10 -3.70 2.95
CA LEU A 130 11.84 -3.97 1.73
C LEU A 130 12.45 -2.66 1.24
N PHE A 131 13.73 -2.46 1.54
CA PHE A 131 14.45 -1.27 1.12
C PHE A 131 14.94 -1.38 -0.32
N GLY A 132 14.85 -0.28 -1.05
CA GLY A 132 15.28 -0.18 -2.42
C GLY A 132 14.24 0.47 -3.33
N ASP A 133 14.49 0.39 -4.63
CA ASP A 133 13.52 0.87 -5.62
C ASP A 133 12.31 -0.08 -5.66
N ALA A 134 11.10 0.46 -5.57
CA ALA A 134 9.86 -0.30 -5.63
C ALA A 134 9.76 -1.13 -6.94
N LYS A 135 10.25 -0.59 -8.04
CA LYS A 135 10.30 -1.29 -9.32
C LYS A 135 11.15 -2.56 -9.27
N GLU A 136 12.33 -2.49 -8.66
CA GLU A 136 13.21 -3.65 -8.49
C GLU A 136 12.60 -4.67 -7.54
N SER A 137 12.04 -4.22 -6.41
CA SER A 137 11.41 -5.08 -5.42
C SER A 137 10.24 -5.85 -6.01
N ILE A 138 9.37 -5.16 -6.78
CA ILE A 138 8.24 -5.79 -7.47
C ILE A 138 8.72 -6.76 -8.55
N SER A 139 9.77 -6.42 -9.30
CA SER A 139 10.33 -7.30 -10.32
C SER A 139 10.89 -8.59 -9.72
N LYS A 140 11.56 -8.51 -8.58
CA LYS A 140 12.04 -9.68 -7.85
C LYS A 140 10.88 -10.54 -7.35
N LEU A 141 9.85 -9.90 -6.81
CA LEU A 141 8.65 -10.60 -6.34
C LEU A 141 7.95 -11.35 -7.46
N VAL A 142 7.78 -10.72 -8.64
CA VAL A 142 7.21 -11.38 -9.83
C VAL A 142 8.06 -12.57 -10.26
N ALA A 143 9.39 -12.48 -10.17
CA ALA A 143 10.28 -13.56 -10.53
C ALA A 143 10.09 -14.81 -9.64
N GLU A 144 9.75 -14.64 -8.36
CA GLU A 144 9.49 -15.74 -7.44
C GLU A 144 8.20 -16.52 -7.78
N PHE A 145 7.28 -15.91 -8.53
CA PHE A 145 6.02 -16.55 -8.95
C PHE A 145 6.10 -17.23 -10.32
N LYS A 146 7.28 -17.41 -10.87
CA LYS A 146 7.43 -17.96 -12.24
C LYS A 146 7.33 -19.49 -12.35
N ASP A 147 7.21 -20.16 -11.26
CA ASP A 147 7.10 -21.63 -11.26
C ASP A 147 5.69 -22.09 -10.87
#